data_880a5c945d200571cc0bf8fe5f60a08c
#
_entry.id   880a5c945d200571cc0bf8fe5f60a08c
#
_cell.length_a   1.000
_cell.length_b   1.000
_cell.length_c   1.000
_cell.angle_alpha   90.00
_cell.angle_beta   90.00
_cell.angle_gamma   90.00
#
_symmetry.space_group_name_H-M   'P 1'
#
loop_
_entity.id
_entity.type
_entity.pdbx_description
1 polymer ?
#
loop_
_entity_poly.entity_id
_entity_poly.type
_entity_poly.pdbx_seq_one_letter_code
_entity_poly.pdbx_strand_id
1 'polypeptide(L)'
;MSRELIDLAVERLREDFPNKSKSWVRRALIRFMKNTVKEYGENVWVVKGLPELGDRYPTYVVRFKDGRYYCSCFESSWGLRRRSEVCTHIAAVILYRNYKKLDSDVYASVLNIECTDCWLEIPSELRGKVRVVKSVRVVDATDKLNPRHRVTYVIYADEPMEVRARLTCDGDVRELSLKLTRTRRYIVELLVR
;
A
#
# COMPACT_ATOMS: atom_id res chain seq x y z
N MET A 1 6.45 4.30 15.60
CA MET A 1 5.57 3.78 14.51
C MET A 1 4.26 4.56 14.58
N SER A 2 3.83 5.19 13.48
CA SER A 2 2.53 5.86 13.41
C SER A 2 1.40 4.81 13.42
N ARG A 3 0.31 5.11 14.12
CA ARG A 3 -0.85 4.22 14.21
C ARG A 3 -1.55 4.10 12.84
N GLU A 4 -1.72 5.24 12.17
CA GLU A 4 -2.35 5.29 10.85
C GLU A 4 -1.62 4.40 9.84
N LEU A 5 -0.30 4.41 9.88
CA LEU A 5 0.55 3.65 8.99
C LEU A 5 0.43 2.14 9.24
N ILE A 6 0.28 1.75 10.52
CA ILE A 6 0.02 0.36 10.91
C ILE A 6 -1.37 -0.08 10.43
N ASP A 7 -2.39 0.77 10.63
CA ASP A 7 -3.76 0.48 10.23
C ASP A 7 -3.85 0.27 8.71
N LEU A 8 -3.20 1.14 7.92
CA LEU A 8 -3.09 0.98 6.46
C LEU A 8 -2.38 -0.31 6.04
N ALA A 9 -1.28 -0.66 6.72
CA ALA A 9 -0.56 -1.89 6.41
C ALA A 9 -1.38 -3.15 6.72
N VAL A 10 -2.19 -3.10 7.80
CA VAL A 10 -3.13 -4.18 8.17
C VAL A 10 -4.28 -4.28 7.18
N GLU A 11 -4.79 -3.15 6.71
CA GLU A 11 -5.87 -3.11 5.72
C GLU A 11 -5.44 -3.75 4.42
N ARG A 12 -4.25 -3.41 3.90
CA ARG A 12 -3.65 -4.09 2.74
C ARG A 12 -3.51 -5.59 2.94
N LEU A 13 -3.06 -6.02 4.12
CA LEU A 13 -2.96 -7.45 4.43
C LEU A 13 -4.35 -8.13 4.36
N ARG A 14 -5.42 -7.43 4.75
CA ARG A 14 -6.79 -7.96 4.65
C ARG A 14 -7.31 -7.99 3.21
N GLU A 15 -6.97 -6.99 2.40
CA GLU A 15 -7.29 -6.94 0.97
C GLU A 15 -6.63 -8.10 0.22
N ASP A 16 -5.35 -8.38 0.50
CA ASP A 16 -4.61 -9.49 -0.10
C ASP A 16 -5.15 -10.86 0.35
N PHE A 17 -5.74 -10.95 1.57
CA PHE A 17 -6.21 -12.20 2.18
C PHE A 17 -7.60 -12.07 2.79
N PRO A 18 -8.66 -11.78 2.01
CA PRO A 18 -10.00 -11.48 2.51
C PRO A 18 -10.64 -12.66 3.25
N ASN A 19 -10.25 -13.91 2.94
CA ASN A 19 -10.79 -15.12 3.52
C ASN A 19 -10.11 -15.56 4.83
N LYS A 20 -9.09 -14.81 5.30
CA LYS A 20 -8.40 -15.13 6.56
C LYS A 20 -9.13 -14.58 7.78
N SER A 21 -9.12 -15.35 8.86
CA SER A 21 -9.83 -15.00 10.10
C SER A 21 -9.23 -13.76 10.80
N LYS A 22 -10.05 -13.06 11.58
CA LYS A 22 -9.60 -11.93 12.43
C LYS A 22 -8.46 -12.34 13.38
N SER A 23 -8.49 -13.59 13.90
CA SER A 23 -7.43 -14.11 14.78
C SER A 23 -6.11 -14.28 14.05
N TRP A 24 -6.13 -14.69 12.78
CA TRP A 24 -4.92 -14.80 11.95
C TRP A 24 -4.25 -13.41 11.73
N VAL A 25 -5.05 -12.38 11.40
CA VAL A 25 -4.55 -10.98 11.27
C VAL A 25 -4.00 -10.49 12.60
N ARG A 26 -4.71 -10.70 13.72
CA ARG A 26 -4.26 -10.31 15.06
C ARG A 26 -2.92 -10.96 15.42
N ARG A 27 -2.72 -12.24 15.14
CA ARG A 27 -1.44 -12.93 15.40
C ARG A 27 -0.30 -12.40 14.55
N ALA A 28 -0.55 -12.06 13.29
CA ALA A 28 0.44 -11.40 12.42
C ALA A 28 0.83 -10.02 12.97
N LEU A 29 -0.16 -9.21 13.38
CA LEU A 29 0.05 -7.90 13.98
C LEU A 29 0.84 -7.96 15.29
N ILE A 30 0.54 -8.91 16.18
CA ILE A 30 1.29 -9.11 17.43
C ILE A 30 2.76 -9.39 17.11
N ARG A 31 3.06 -10.26 16.14
CA ARG A 31 4.44 -10.54 15.72
C ARG A 31 5.14 -9.29 15.19
N PHE A 32 4.47 -8.54 14.34
CA PHE A 32 4.99 -7.29 13.81
C PHE A 32 5.28 -6.26 14.92
N MET A 33 4.32 -6.01 15.80
CA MET A 33 4.46 -5.05 16.91
C MET A 33 5.56 -5.42 17.92
N LYS A 34 5.82 -6.73 18.09
CA LYS A 34 6.92 -7.23 18.91
C LYS A 34 8.27 -7.25 18.17
N ASN A 35 8.36 -6.65 16.97
CA ASN A 35 9.59 -6.58 16.17
C ASN A 35 10.24 -7.96 15.94
N THR A 36 9.42 -8.99 15.70
CA THR A 36 9.92 -10.35 15.52
C THR A 36 10.50 -10.59 14.14
N VAL A 37 10.20 -9.74 13.15
CA VAL A 37 10.63 -9.88 11.77
C VAL A 37 11.93 -9.14 11.53
N LYS A 38 12.93 -9.82 11.01
CA LYS A 38 14.22 -9.24 10.58
C LYS A 38 14.53 -9.66 9.16
N GLU A 39 15.02 -8.74 8.35
CA GLU A 39 15.58 -9.05 7.04
C GLU A 39 16.94 -9.74 7.21
N TYR A 40 17.16 -10.80 6.47
CA TYR A 40 18.41 -11.57 6.51
C TYR A 40 19.15 -11.55 5.16
N GLY A 41 18.45 -11.28 4.08
CA GLY A 41 18.97 -11.19 2.73
C GLY A 41 17.87 -10.81 1.75
N GLU A 42 18.22 -10.81 0.47
CA GLU A 42 17.23 -10.54 -0.56
C GLU A 42 16.11 -11.58 -0.52
N ASN A 43 14.89 -11.13 -0.33
CA ASN A 43 13.69 -11.98 -0.25
C ASN A 43 13.74 -13.08 0.84
N VAL A 44 14.54 -12.87 1.91
CA VAL A 44 14.65 -13.77 3.06
C VAL A 44 14.48 -13.01 4.36
N TRP A 45 13.61 -13.52 5.23
CA TRP A 45 13.34 -12.96 6.56
C TRP A 45 13.45 -14.05 7.62
N VAL A 46 13.92 -13.66 8.80
CA VAL A 46 13.88 -14.47 10.02
C VAL A 46 12.80 -13.90 10.94
N VAL A 47 11.90 -14.76 11.37
CA VAL A 47 10.82 -14.42 12.30
C VAL A 47 11.08 -15.11 13.63
N LYS A 48 11.26 -14.32 14.71
CA LYS A 48 11.40 -14.85 16.07
C LYS A 48 10.09 -15.55 16.48
N GLY A 49 10.21 -16.75 17.01
CA GLY A 49 9.08 -17.49 17.56
C GLY A 49 8.52 -16.85 18.82
N LEU A 50 7.22 -16.94 18.98
CA LEU A 50 6.47 -16.47 20.14
C LEU A 50 5.71 -17.68 20.77
N PRO A 51 6.21 -18.27 21.87
CA PRO A 51 5.56 -19.41 22.51
C PRO A 51 4.10 -19.14 22.91
N GLU A 52 3.79 -17.90 23.31
CA GLU A 52 2.43 -17.45 23.63
C GLU A 52 1.49 -17.46 22.44
N LEU A 53 2.01 -17.53 21.21
CA LEU A 53 1.26 -17.74 19.98
C LEU A 53 1.34 -19.19 19.48
N GLY A 54 1.84 -20.13 20.31
CA GLY A 54 1.94 -21.54 20.00
C GLY A 54 3.09 -21.90 19.07
N ASP A 55 4.14 -21.07 19.01
CA ASP A 55 5.33 -21.41 18.25
C ASP A 55 6.19 -22.41 19.00
N ARG A 56 6.66 -23.44 18.30
CA ARG A 56 7.50 -24.52 18.85
C ARG A 56 8.99 -24.25 18.74
N TYR A 57 9.39 -23.45 17.73
CA TYR A 57 10.79 -23.14 17.46
C TYR A 57 11.11 -21.69 17.81
N PRO A 58 12.35 -21.40 18.20
CA PRO A 58 12.77 -20.04 18.55
C PRO A 58 12.80 -19.11 17.35
N THR A 59 12.92 -19.66 16.13
CA THR A 59 12.99 -18.90 14.88
C THR A 59 12.35 -19.64 13.73
N TYR A 60 11.84 -18.87 12.76
CA TYR A 60 11.30 -19.36 11.51
C TYR A 60 11.91 -18.58 10.36
N VAL A 61 12.24 -19.26 9.27
CA VAL A 61 12.73 -18.63 8.03
C VAL A 61 11.57 -18.50 7.07
N VAL A 62 11.36 -17.29 6.57
CA VAL A 62 10.40 -17.00 5.50
C VAL A 62 11.18 -16.57 4.26
N ARG A 63 10.86 -17.15 3.11
CA ARG A 63 11.48 -16.85 1.81
C ARG A 63 10.39 -16.50 0.81
N PHE A 64 10.70 -15.55 -0.09
CA PHE A 64 9.87 -15.27 -1.25
C PHE A 64 10.63 -15.69 -2.51
N LYS A 65 10.05 -16.63 -3.24
CA LYS A 65 10.66 -17.18 -4.47
C LYS A 65 9.55 -17.52 -5.47
N ASP A 66 9.77 -17.23 -6.75
CA ASP A 66 8.84 -17.56 -7.84
C ASP A 66 7.40 -17.08 -7.59
N GLY A 67 7.27 -15.85 -7.06
CA GLY A 67 5.96 -15.25 -6.75
C GLY A 67 5.25 -15.81 -5.50
N ARG A 68 5.91 -16.69 -4.72
CA ARG A 68 5.30 -17.36 -3.56
C ARG A 68 6.14 -17.23 -2.30
N TYR A 69 5.46 -17.24 -1.17
CA TYR A 69 6.09 -17.29 0.14
C TYR A 69 6.22 -18.73 0.64
N TYR A 70 7.37 -19.04 1.20
CA TYR A 70 7.69 -20.30 1.88
C TYR A 70 8.08 -20.01 3.32
N CYS A 71 7.65 -20.85 4.26
CA CYS A 71 7.99 -20.73 5.67
C CYS A 71 8.47 -22.08 6.22
N SER A 72 9.55 -22.08 6.99
CA SER A 72 10.08 -23.29 7.63
C SER A 72 9.07 -23.97 8.59
N CYS A 73 8.01 -23.26 9.04
CA CYS A 73 6.96 -23.89 9.82
C CYS A 73 6.18 -24.97 9.05
N PHE A 74 6.29 -25.02 7.73
CA PHE A 74 5.66 -26.05 6.88
C PHE A 74 6.54 -27.32 6.73
N GLU A 75 7.77 -27.30 7.21
CA GLU A 75 8.66 -28.47 7.19
C GLU A 75 8.29 -29.52 8.25
N SER A 76 7.49 -29.11 9.26
CA SER A 76 6.95 -30.05 10.24
C SER A 76 5.82 -30.92 9.66
N SER A 77 5.59 -32.10 10.22
CA SER A 77 4.52 -33.03 9.81
C SER A 77 3.12 -32.37 9.81
N TRP A 78 2.86 -31.45 10.74
CA TRP A 78 1.65 -30.65 10.79
C TRP A 78 1.63 -29.50 9.76
N GLY A 79 2.80 -29.00 9.41
CA GLY A 79 2.96 -27.92 8.43
C GLY A 79 2.74 -28.41 7.01
N LEU A 80 3.11 -29.65 6.68
CA LEU A 80 3.00 -30.22 5.34
C LEU A 80 1.57 -30.17 4.80
N ARG A 81 0.56 -30.36 5.65
CA ARG A 81 -0.87 -30.27 5.27
C ARG A 81 -1.32 -28.84 4.91
N ARG A 82 -0.54 -27.81 5.28
CA ARG A 82 -0.86 -26.39 5.10
C ARG A 82 0.10 -25.67 4.15
N ARG A 83 0.88 -26.40 3.33
CA ARG A 83 1.87 -25.83 2.41
C ARG A 83 1.31 -24.83 1.40
N SER A 84 0.03 -24.97 1.04
CA SER A 84 -0.67 -24.04 0.16
C SER A 84 -1.20 -22.79 0.87
N GLU A 85 -1.12 -22.75 2.21
CA GLU A 85 -1.67 -21.67 3.00
C GLU A 85 -0.60 -20.66 3.42
N VAL A 86 -1.04 -19.41 3.63
CA VAL A 86 -0.20 -18.37 4.22
C VAL A 86 -0.32 -18.45 5.75
N CYS A 87 0.78 -18.83 6.42
CA CYS A 87 0.83 -18.88 7.89
C CYS A 87 1.00 -17.50 8.50
N THR A 88 0.86 -17.39 9.83
CA THR A 88 1.01 -16.10 10.54
C THR A 88 2.44 -15.56 10.56
N HIS A 89 3.48 -16.37 10.32
CA HIS A 89 4.86 -15.90 10.13
C HIS A 89 5.00 -15.19 8.78
N ILE A 90 4.47 -15.79 7.70
CA ILE A 90 4.42 -15.16 6.37
C ILE A 90 3.59 -13.86 6.45
N ALA A 91 2.43 -13.90 7.11
CA ALA A 91 1.60 -12.71 7.27
C ALA A 91 2.32 -11.56 8.00
N ALA A 92 3.12 -11.88 9.02
CA ALA A 92 3.94 -10.87 9.71
C ALA A 92 5.01 -10.27 8.80
N VAL A 93 5.62 -11.08 7.93
CA VAL A 93 6.58 -10.58 6.92
C VAL A 93 5.89 -9.69 5.88
N ILE A 94 4.70 -10.07 5.39
CA ILE A 94 3.93 -9.25 4.44
C ILE A 94 3.55 -7.92 5.10
N LEU A 95 3.08 -7.95 6.35
CA LEU A 95 2.75 -6.74 7.11
C LEU A 95 3.97 -5.82 7.29
N TYR A 96 5.13 -6.40 7.62
CA TYR A 96 6.39 -5.67 7.72
C TYR A 96 6.79 -5.02 6.38
N ARG A 97 6.67 -5.73 5.27
CA ARG A 97 6.95 -5.20 3.92
C ARG A 97 5.98 -4.08 3.55
N ASN A 98 4.68 -4.28 3.80
CA ASN A 98 3.65 -3.25 3.56
C ASN A 98 3.95 -1.99 4.37
N TYR A 99 4.29 -2.14 5.67
CA TYR A 99 4.68 -1.04 6.53
C TYR A 99 5.91 -0.30 5.99
N LYS A 100 7.00 -1.02 5.66
CA LYS A 100 8.21 -0.39 5.10
C LYS A 100 7.94 0.37 3.80
N LYS A 101 7.12 -0.21 2.92
CA LYS A 101 6.73 0.44 1.66
C LYS A 101 5.94 1.72 1.91
N LEU A 102 4.99 1.69 2.86
CA LEU A 102 4.20 2.86 3.23
C LEU A 102 5.04 3.96 3.92
N ASP A 103 6.06 3.57 4.70
CA ASP A 103 6.99 4.49 5.37
C ASP A 103 8.09 5.03 4.44
N SER A 104 8.12 4.60 3.17
CA SER A 104 9.08 5.11 2.20
C SER A 104 8.74 6.53 1.76
N ASP A 105 9.77 7.29 1.38
CA ASP A 105 9.61 8.59 0.75
C ASP A 105 9.10 8.43 -0.68
N VAL A 106 8.30 9.38 -1.10
CA VAL A 106 7.88 9.62 -2.48
C VAL A 106 7.86 11.11 -2.73
N TYR A 107 7.74 11.51 -3.99
CA TYR A 107 7.57 12.89 -4.40
C TYR A 107 6.18 13.04 -4.98
N ALA A 108 5.38 13.98 -4.46
CA ALA A 108 3.98 14.13 -4.85
C ALA A 108 3.57 15.59 -5.02
N SER A 109 2.55 15.79 -5.83
CA SER A 109 1.77 17.03 -5.91
C SER A 109 0.28 16.69 -5.84
N VAL A 110 -0.50 17.56 -5.20
CA VAL A 110 -1.94 17.41 -5.04
C VAL A 110 -2.63 18.54 -5.76
N LEU A 111 -3.57 18.21 -6.62
CA LEU A 111 -4.37 19.15 -7.38
C LEU A 111 -5.85 18.95 -7.01
N ASN A 112 -6.47 19.97 -6.42
CA ASN A 112 -7.88 19.97 -6.10
C ASN A 112 -8.63 20.89 -7.06
N ILE A 113 -9.69 20.38 -7.71
CA ILE A 113 -10.45 21.08 -8.74
C ILE A 113 -11.93 20.85 -8.47
N GLU A 114 -12.73 21.90 -8.64
CA GLU A 114 -14.20 21.79 -8.67
C GLU A 114 -14.67 21.92 -10.12
N CYS A 115 -15.34 20.89 -10.60
CA CYS A 115 -15.78 20.81 -12.00
C CYS A 115 -16.98 19.87 -12.14
N THR A 116 -17.62 19.93 -13.29
CA THR A 116 -18.64 18.96 -13.69
C THR A 116 -17.97 17.76 -14.36
N ASP A 117 -17.00 18.00 -15.26
CA ASP A 117 -16.20 16.98 -15.91
C ASP A 117 -14.76 17.45 -16.01
N CYS A 118 -13.80 16.63 -15.50
CA CYS A 118 -12.40 16.91 -15.66
C CYS A 118 -11.51 15.68 -15.74
N TRP A 119 -10.47 15.80 -16.55
CA TRP A 119 -9.42 14.79 -16.65
C TRP A 119 -8.05 15.43 -16.73
N LEU A 120 -7.07 14.66 -16.27
CA LEU A 120 -5.67 15.04 -16.27
C LEU A 120 -4.89 14.08 -17.16
N GLU A 121 -4.18 14.62 -18.13
CA GLU A 121 -3.28 13.88 -19.00
C GLU A 121 -1.84 14.16 -18.63
N ILE A 122 -1.04 13.12 -18.52
CA ILE A 122 0.41 13.22 -18.37
C ILE A 122 1.08 12.72 -19.65
N PRO A 123 2.27 13.26 -20.00
CA PRO A 123 3.03 12.82 -21.16
C PRO A 123 3.26 11.32 -21.17
N SER A 124 3.15 10.70 -22.34
CA SER A 124 3.30 9.26 -22.51
C SER A 124 4.68 8.73 -22.07
N GLU A 125 5.72 9.52 -22.20
CA GLU A 125 7.10 9.21 -21.77
C GLU A 125 7.26 9.09 -20.25
N LEU A 126 6.31 9.64 -19.47
CA LEU A 126 6.29 9.53 -18.03
C LEU A 126 5.47 8.34 -17.51
N ARG A 127 4.82 7.60 -18.42
CA ARG A 127 4.07 6.39 -18.05
C ARG A 127 5.01 5.37 -17.39
N GLY A 128 4.59 4.87 -16.22
CA GLY A 128 5.41 3.95 -15.41
C GLY A 128 6.38 4.63 -14.43
N LYS A 129 6.79 5.89 -14.67
CA LYS A 129 7.58 6.69 -13.72
C LYS A 129 6.69 7.49 -12.78
N VAL A 130 5.59 8.01 -13.31
CA VAL A 130 4.61 8.80 -12.57
C VAL A 130 3.32 8.01 -12.42
N ARG A 131 2.74 8.08 -11.24
CA ARG A 131 1.43 7.52 -10.91
C ARG A 131 0.46 8.64 -10.66
N VAL A 132 -0.74 8.51 -11.20
CA VAL A 132 -1.84 9.44 -10.99
C VAL A 132 -3.00 8.69 -10.35
N VAL A 133 -3.49 9.20 -9.23
CA VAL A 133 -4.69 8.69 -8.58
C VAL A 133 -5.73 9.80 -8.55
N LYS A 134 -6.95 9.46 -8.91
CA LYS A 134 -8.11 10.37 -8.97
C LYS A 134 -9.10 9.96 -7.88
N SER A 135 -9.51 10.91 -7.06
CA SER A 135 -10.63 10.79 -6.12
C SER A 135 -11.69 11.81 -6.47
N VAL A 136 -12.96 11.41 -6.44
CA VAL A 136 -14.09 12.28 -6.81
C VAL A 136 -15.10 12.30 -5.66
N ARG A 137 -15.50 13.50 -5.24
CA ARG A 137 -16.57 13.70 -4.25
C ARG A 137 -17.60 14.66 -4.81
N VAL A 138 -18.87 14.34 -4.69
CA VAL A 138 -19.96 15.24 -5.04
C VAL A 138 -19.98 16.38 -4.02
N VAL A 139 -19.94 17.63 -4.48
CA VAL A 139 -19.97 18.85 -3.64
C VAL A 139 -21.35 19.47 -3.68
N ASP A 140 -22.00 19.45 -4.85
CA ASP A 140 -23.33 19.99 -5.07
C ASP A 140 -24.09 19.08 -6.02
N ALA A 141 -25.28 18.64 -5.59
CA ALA A 141 -26.21 17.79 -6.33
C ALA A 141 -27.54 18.49 -6.59
N THR A 142 -27.62 19.82 -6.47
CA THR A 142 -28.85 20.59 -6.75
C THR A 142 -29.27 20.45 -8.21
N ASP A 143 -28.32 20.43 -9.13
CA ASP A 143 -28.55 20.01 -10.51
C ASP A 143 -28.23 18.50 -10.65
N LYS A 144 -29.27 17.68 -10.70
CA LYS A 144 -29.14 16.21 -10.84
C LYS A 144 -28.53 15.77 -12.16
N LEU A 145 -28.61 16.60 -13.21
CA LEU A 145 -28.07 16.31 -14.54
C LEU A 145 -26.57 16.67 -14.63
N ASN A 146 -26.16 17.73 -13.92
CA ASN A 146 -24.79 18.23 -13.92
C ASN A 146 -24.28 18.50 -12.49
N PRO A 147 -24.11 17.46 -11.66
CA PRO A 147 -23.64 17.67 -10.29
C PRO A 147 -22.20 18.19 -10.29
N ARG A 148 -21.89 19.16 -9.43
CA ARG A 148 -20.54 19.63 -9.23
C ARG A 148 -19.75 18.65 -8.37
N HIS A 149 -18.55 18.34 -8.84
CA HIS A 149 -17.62 17.42 -8.18
C HIS A 149 -16.38 18.16 -7.70
N ARG A 150 -15.90 17.79 -6.52
CA ARG A 150 -14.51 18.07 -6.14
C ARG A 150 -13.66 16.88 -6.56
N VAL A 151 -12.76 17.11 -7.49
CA VAL A 151 -11.84 16.12 -8.02
C VAL A 151 -10.46 16.40 -7.43
N THR A 152 -9.90 15.41 -6.75
CA THR A 152 -8.53 15.44 -6.23
C THR A 152 -7.68 14.52 -7.09
N TYR A 153 -6.67 15.09 -7.75
CA TYR A 153 -5.60 14.31 -8.38
C TYR A 153 -4.40 14.31 -7.46
N VAL A 154 -3.86 13.13 -7.18
CA VAL A 154 -2.56 12.97 -6.53
C VAL A 154 -1.60 12.39 -7.54
N ILE A 155 -0.60 13.18 -7.92
CA ILE A 155 0.44 12.83 -8.89
C ILE A 155 1.70 12.56 -8.08
N TYR A 156 2.29 11.37 -8.20
CA TYR A 156 3.47 11.02 -7.43
C TYR A 156 4.45 10.11 -8.18
N ALA A 157 5.72 10.18 -7.77
CA ALA A 157 6.82 9.39 -8.30
C ALA A 157 7.77 8.98 -7.17
N ASP A 158 8.63 7.99 -7.44
CA ASP A 158 9.64 7.53 -6.48
C ASP A 158 10.89 8.46 -6.48
N GLU A 159 11.02 9.35 -7.49
CA GLU A 159 12.12 10.31 -7.65
C GLU A 159 11.58 11.75 -7.78
N PRO A 160 12.39 12.76 -7.41
CA PRO A 160 12.03 14.17 -7.60
C PRO A 160 11.95 14.50 -9.08
N MET A 161 10.87 15.12 -9.51
CA MET A 161 10.68 15.56 -10.89
C MET A 161 9.67 16.70 -11.01
N GLU A 162 9.70 17.35 -12.15
CA GLU A 162 8.67 18.27 -12.61
C GLU A 162 7.83 17.57 -13.69
N VAL A 163 6.52 17.60 -13.53
CA VAL A 163 5.57 16.94 -14.45
C VAL A 163 4.80 18.03 -15.18
N ARG A 164 4.92 18.08 -16.50
CA ARG A 164 4.02 18.87 -17.34
C ARG A 164 2.77 18.03 -17.58
N ALA A 165 1.63 18.58 -17.28
CA ALA A 165 0.35 17.89 -17.41
C ALA A 165 -0.65 18.79 -18.12
N ARG A 166 -1.59 18.19 -18.85
CA ARG A 166 -2.71 18.88 -19.45
C ARG A 166 -3.96 18.57 -18.64
N LEU A 167 -4.58 19.60 -18.10
CA LEU A 167 -5.84 19.51 -17.38
C LEU A 167 -6.95 20.03 -18.29
N THR A 168 -7.96 19.23 -18.50
CA THR A 168 -9.21 19.65 -19.15
C THR A 168 -10.32 19.68 -18.10
N CYS A 169 -10.99 20.81 -17.95
CA CYS A 169 -12.10 21.00 -17.03
C CYS A 169 -13.26 21.72 -17.76
N ASP A 170 -14.42 21.10 -17.79
CA ASP A 170 -15.64 21.66 -18.40
C ASP A 170 -15.41 22.22 -19.82
N GLY A 171 -14.52 21.57 -20.59
CA GLY A 171 -14.13 21.99 -21.95
C GLY A 171 -12.91 22.91 -22.02
N ASP A 172 -12.51 23.55 -20.93
CA ASP A 172 -11.31 24.39 -20.89
C ASP A 172 -10.05 23.52 -20.71
N VAL A 173 -9.03 23.81 -21.52
CA VAL A 173 -7.73 23.11 -21.49
C VAL A 173 -6.66 24.00 -20.92
N ARG A 174 -5.91 23.50 -19.93
CA ARG A 174 -4.81 24.22 -19.26
C ARG A 174 -3.56 23.34 -19.20
N GLU A 175 -2.42 23.92 -19.55
CA GLU A 175 -1.12 23.28 -19.32
C GLU A 175 -0.67 23.61 -17.89
N LEU A 176 -0.26 22.58 -17.14
CA LEU A 176 0.21 22.68 -15.77
C LEU A 176 1.66 22.23 -15.68
N SER A 177 2.46 22.94 -14.88
CA SER A 177 3.78 22.49 -14.46
C SER A 177 3.71 22.15 -12.97
N LEU A 178 3.84 20.86 -12.64
CA LEU A 178 3.68 20.34 -11.31
C LEU A 178 5.03 19.88 -10.76
N LYS A 179 5.57 20.62 -9.81
CA LYS A 179 6.77 20.21 -9.07
C LYS A 179 6.38 19.23 -7.99
N LEU A 180 6.89 18.00 -8.07
CA LEU A 180 6.64 16.98 -7.05
C LEU A 180 7.53 17.25 -5.84
N THR A 181 6.92 17.36 -4.65
CA THR A 181 7.61 17.62 -3.39
C THR A 181 7.70 16.35 -2.54
N ARG A 182 8.79 16.22 -1.80
CA ARG A 182 9.03 15.06 -0.94
C ARG A 182 7.97 14.92 0.13
N THR A 183 7.41 13.73 0.23
CA THR A 183 6.43 13.36 1.25
C THR A 183 6.54 11.86 1.58
N ARG A 184 5.80 11.39 2.58
CA ARG A 184 5.69 9.97 2.87
C ARG A 184 4.61 9.31 2.03
N ARG A 185 4.87 8.10 1.52
CA ARG A 185 3.91 7.35 0.69
C ARG A 185 2.55 7.17 1.36
N TYR A 186 2.51 6.90 2.66
CA TYR A 186 1.24 6.71 3.37
C TYR A 186 0.35 7.96 3.35
N ILE A 187 0.94 9.16 3.35
CA ILE A 187 0.20 10.42 3.24
C ILE A 187 -0.52 10.49 1.89
N VAL A 188 0.20 10.13 0.81
CA VAL A 188 -0.38 10.08 -0.55
C VAL A 188 -1.56 9.11 -0.58
N GLU A 189 -1.43 7.95 0.05
CA GLU A 189 -2.48 6.94 0.08
C GLU A 189 -3.70 7.32 0.92
N LEU A 190 -3.51 8.11 1.98
CA LEU A 190 -4.63 8.68 2.74
C LEU A 190 -5.43 9.72 1.96
N LEU A 191 -4.78 10.49 1.08
CA LEU A 191 -5.43 11.54 0.29
C LEU A 191 -6.35 10.98 -0.81
N VAL A 192 -6.16 9.72 -1.20
CA VAL A 192 -6.92 9.08 -2.31
C VAL A 192 -8.00 8.10 -1.83
N ARG A 193 -8.12 7.92 -0.53
CA ARG A 193 -9.20 7.16 0.12
C ARG A 193 -10.36 8.07 0.51
#